data_f9dc32c1279df2cec21e1ba36fa1081a
#
_entry.id   f9dc32c1279df2cec21e1ba36fa1081a
#
_cell.length_a   1.000
_cell.length_b   1.000
_cell.length_c   1.000
_cell.angle_alpha   90.00
_cell.angle_beta   90.00
_cell.angle_gamma   90.00
#
_symmetry.space_group_name_H-M   'P 1'
#
loop_
_entity.id
_entity.type
_entity.pdbx_description
1 polymer ?
#
loop_
_entity_poly.entity_id
_entity_poly.type
_entity_poly.pdbx_seq_one_letter_code
_entity_poly.pdbx_strand_id
1 'polypeptide(L)'
;MIKGEQLSFDKSGEITTPIERAIHRLQSFEPPDGYYVAFSGGKDSQCIYHLCQQAGVKFDAHYNVTSVDPPELIGFIREHYPDVIFDVPRDKGGRQITMWSLIQANGMPPIRIQRYCCAELK
;
A
#
# COMPACT_ATOMS: atom_id res chain seq x y z
N MET A 1 -26.62 0.85 14.31
CA MET A 1 -27.41 0.96 13.08
C MET A 1 -26.47 1.02 11.90
N ILE A 2 -26.31 -0.07 11.18
CA ILE A 2 -25.45 -0.11 9.96
C ILE A 2 -26.27 0.55 8.86
N LYS A 3 -25.98 1.80 8.57
CA LYS A 3 -26.56 2.50 7.42
C LYS A 3 -25.74 2.17 6.19
N GLY A 4 -26.36 1.44 5.28
CA GLY A 4 -26.01 1.44 3.88
C GLY A 4 -24.94 0.44 3.48
N GLU A 5 -25.21 -0.86 3.55
CA GLU A 5 -24.65 -1.77 2.56
C GLU A 5 -25.19 -1.32 1.19
N GLN A 6 -24.33 -0.75 0.37
CA GLN A 6 -24.68 -0.48 -1.02
C GLN A 6 -24.76 -1.83 -1.73
N LEU A 7 -25.96 -2.37 -1.79
CA LEU A 7 -26.27 -3.51 -2.63
C LEU A 7 -26.19 -3.07 -4.09
N SER A 8 -25.41 -3.77 -4.87
CA SER A 8 -25.37 -3.57 -6.32
C SER A 8 -25.61 -4.91 -7.01
N PHE A 9 -26.31 -4.84 -8.13
CA PHE A 9 -26.50 -6.00 -8.99
C PHE A 9 -25.27 -6.19 -9.87
N ASP A 10 -24.80 -7.44 -9.97
CA ASP A 10 -23.85 -7.80 -11.00
C ASP A 10 -24.56 -7.98 -12.35
N LYS A 11 -23.79 -8.34 -13.41
CA LYS A 11 -24.34 -8.56 -14.75
C LYS A 11 -25.28 -9.78 -14.83
N SER A 12 -25.25 -10.66 -13.84
CA SER A 12 -26.14 -11.83 -13.73
C SER A 12 -27.43 -11.54 -12.97
N GLY A 13 -27.57 -10.34 -12.37
CA GLY A 13 -28.72 -9.96 -11.57
C GLY A 13 -28.68 -10.44 -10.13
N GLU A 14 -27.56 -11.01 -9.69
CA GLU A 14 -27.37 -11.39 -8.29
C GLU A 14 -27.03 -10.17 -7.43
N ILE A 15 -27.58 -10.15 -6.23
CA ILE A 15 -27.30 -9.10 -5.23
C ILE A 15 -26.01 -9.48 -4.53
N THR A 16 -24.92 -8.74 -4.79
CA THR A 16 -23.62 -8.94 -4.14
C THR A 16 -23.19 -7.69 -3.37
N THR A 17 -22.52 -7.91 -2.25
CA THR A 17 -21.92 -6.81 -1.51
C THR A 17 -20.64 -6.34 -2.22
N PRO A 18 -20.23 -5.06 -2.03
CA PRO A 18 -18.93 -4.59 -2.55
C PRO A 18 -17.75 -5.43 -2.08
N ILE A 19 -17.82 -5.96 -0.86
CA ILE A 19 -16.78 -6.82 -0.28
C ILE A 19 -16.69 -8.15 -1.02
N GLU A 20 -17.81 -8.82 -1.26
CA GLU A 20 -17.85 -10.10 -1.99
C GLU A 20 -17.32 -9.95 -3.41
N ARG A 21 -17.67 -8.87 -4.09
CA ARG A 21 -17.13 -8.57 -5.43
C ARG A 21 -15.63 -8.31 -5.41
N ALA A 22 -15.13 -7.62 -4.40
CA ALA A 22 -13.69 -7.39 -4.24
C ALA A 22 -12.93 -8.69 -4.00
N ILE A 23 -13.45 -9.54 -3.11
CA ILE A 23 -12.88 -10.85 -2.81
C ILE A 23 -12.87 -11.74 -4.06
N HIS A 24 -14.00 -11.82 -4.77
CA HIS A 24 -14.09 -12.61 -5.99
C HIS A 24 -13.09 -12.13 -7.06
N ARG A 25 -12.92 -10.81 -7.20
CA ARG A 25 -11.94 -10.22 -8.13
C ARG A 25 -10.51 -10.58 -7.74
N LEU A 26 -10.16 -10.48 -6.45
CA LEU A 26 -8.84 -10.86 -5.96
C LEU A 26 -8.53 -12.34 -6.23
N GLN A 27 -9.49 -13.22 -6.00
CA GLN A 27 -9.33 -14.66 -6.26
C GLN A 27 -9.23 -14.97 -7.75
N SER A 28 -10.01 -14.28 -8.60
CA SER A 28 -10.03 -14.53 -10.05
C SER A 28 -8.77 -14.10 -10.78
N PHE A 29 -8.07 -13.10 -10.25
CA PHE A 29 -6.87 -12.52 -10.87
C PHE A 29 -5.60 -12.74 -10.06
N GLU A 30 -5.61 -13.69 -9.14
CA GLU A 30 -4.43 -14.00 -8.34
C GLU A 30 -3.25 -14.43 -9.21
N PRO A 31 -2.10 -13.71 -9.17
CA PRO A 31 -0.92 -14.10 -9.90
C PRO A 31 -0.22 -15.30 -9.23
N PRO A 32 0.56 -16.11 -9.99
CA PRO A 32 1.25 -17.29 -9.46
C PRO A 32 2.19 -16.99 -8.29
N ASP A 33 2.83 -15.83 -8.32
CA ASP A 33 3.77 -15.37 -7.28
C ASP A 33 3.08 -14.65 -6.11
N GLY A 34 1.77 -14.37 -6.23
CA GLY A 34 1.00 -13.60 -5.27
C GLY A 34 0.98 -12.11 -5.59
N TYR A 35 0.18 -11.36 -4.83
CA TYR A 35 0.06 -9.91 -4.98
C TYR A 35 1.18 -9.18 -4.25
N TYR A 36 1.69 -8.13 -4.87
CA TYR A 36 2.46 -7.09 -4.19
C TYR A 36 1.48 -6.00 -3.70
N VAL A 37 1.35 -5.85 -2.40
CA VAL A 37 0.47 -4.85 -1.80
C VAL A 37 1.31 -3.67 -1.30
N ALA A 38 1.16 -2.53 -1.94
CA ALA A 38 1.76 -1.28 -1.47
C ALA A 38 1.00 -0.79 -0.23
N PHE A 39 1.64 -0.85 0.92
CA PHE A 39 1.05 -0.52 2.21
C PHE A 39 1.59 0.81 2.72
N SER A 40 0.72 1.79 2.91
CA SER A 40 1.10 3.12 3.40
C SER A 40 0.71 3.39 4.86
N GLY A 41 -0.05 2.47 5.48
CA GLY A 41 -0.63 2.66 6.79
C GLY A 41 -1.93 3.48 6.81
N GLY A 42 -2.34 4.02 5.66
CA GLY A 42 -3.62 4.71 5.52
C GLY A 42 -4.82 3.75 5.45
N LYS A 43 -6.02 4.29 5.58
CA LYS A 43 -7.27 3.50 5.61
C LYS A 43 -7.46 2.61 4.38
N ASP A 44 -7.10 3.09 3.19
CA ASP A 44 -7.29 2.36 1.94
C ASP A 44 -6.33 1.18 1.84
N SER A 45 -5.06 1.36 2.20
CA SER A 45 -4.08 0.27 2.23
C SER A 45 -4.39 -0.77 3.30
N GLN A 46 -4.90 -0.36 4.45
CA GLN A 46 -5.39 -1.28 5.49
C GLN A 46 -6.59 -2.09 4.98
N CYS A 47 -7.52 -1.45 4.30
CA CYS A 47 -8.68 -2.11 3.70
C CYS A 47 -8.25 -3.19 2.68
N ILE A 48 -7.34 -2.86 1.78
CA ILE A 48 -6.79 -3.81 0.79
C ILE A 48 -6.08 -4.97 1.47
N TYR A 49 -5.29 -4.71 2.49
CA TYR A 49 -4.59 -5.73 3.28
C TYR A 49 -5.58 -6.74 3.87
N HIS A 50 -6.63 -6.26 4.53
CA HIS A 50 -7.65 -7.13 5.11
C HIS A 50 -8.50 -7.87 4.08
N LEU A 51 -8.79 -7.25 2.93
CA LEU A 51 -9.46 -7.92 1.82
C LEU A 51 -8.63 -9.07 1.24
N CYS A 52 -7.32 -8.89 1.09
CA CYS A 52 -6.42 -9.96 0.68
C CYS A 52 -6.39 -11.13 1.68
N GLN A 53 -6.41 -10.83 2.97
CA GLN A 53 -6.49 -11.86 4.02
C GLN A 53 -7.82 -12.61 3.96
N GLN A 54 -8.95 -11.91 3.83
CA GLN A 54 -10.27 -12.53 3.75
C GLN A 54 -10.46 -13.36 2.47
N ALA A 55 -9.88 -12.91 1.36
CA ALA A 55 -9.89 -13.65 0.11
C ALA A 55 -9.04 -14.92 0.14
N GLY A 56 -8.11 -15.03 1.08
CA GLY A 56 -7.18 -16.16 1.19
C GLY A 56 -6.16 -16.22 0.06
N VAL A 57 -5.92 -15.11 -0.65
CA VAL A 57 -4.92 -15.02 -1.72
C VAL A 57 -3.52 -14.82 -1.14
N LYS A 58 -2.52 -15.26 -1.90
CA LYS A 58 -1.12 -15.04 -1.56
C LYS A 58 -0.75 -13.57 -1.81
N PHE A 59 -0.18 -12.90 -0.83
CA PHE A 59 0.28 -11.52 -0.96
C PHE A 59 1.42 -11.19 -0.01
N ASP A 60 2.23 -10.22 -0.40
CA ASP A 60 3.24 -9.59 0.44
C ASP A 60 2.95 -8.10 0.52
N ALA A 61 2.85 -7.57 1.73
CA ALA A 61 2.64 -6.15 1.97
C ALA A 61 3.98 -5.44 2.20
N HIS A 62 4.22 -4.36 1.47
CA HIS A 62 5.47 -3.60 1.50
C HIS A 62 5.22 -2.15 1.85
N TYR A 63 5.98 -1.64 2.80
CA TYR A 63 6.01 -0.23 3.17
C TYR A 63 7.35 0.38 2.75
N ASN A 64 7.29 1.37 1.87
CA ASN A 64 8.48 2.10 1.43
C ASN A 64 8.86 3.18 2.45
N VAL A 65 10.05 3.09 3.00
CA VAL A 65 10.55 4.04 4.00
C VAL A 65 10.96 5.34 3.30
N THR A 66 10.15 6.37 3.45
CA THR A 66 10.35 7.68 2.78
C THR A 66 11.22 8.65 3.58
N SER A 67 11.47 8.38 4.85
CA SER A 67 12.18 9.21 5.82
C SER A 67 11.46 10.50 6.26
N VAL A 68 10.27 10.78 5.71
CA VAL A 68 9.46 11.95 6.07
C VAL A 68 8.17 11.60 6.78
N ASP A 69 7.82 10.33 6.85
CA ASP A 69 6.63 9.88 7.58
C ASP A 69 6.84 10.01 9.09
N PRO A 70 5.79 10.33 9.85
CA PRO A 70 5.87 10.41 11.30
C PRO A 70 6.32 9.08 11.93
N PRO A 71 7.19 9.10 12.96
CA PRO A 71 7.62 7.88 13.65
C PRO A 71 6.47 7.09 14.27
N GLU A 72 5.37 7.76 14.63
CA GLU A 72 4.15 7.14 15.15
C GLU A 72 3.51 6.21 14.11
N LEU A 73 3.55 6.57 12.84
CA LEU A 73 3.05 5.72 11.75
C LEU A 73 3.86 4.43 11.64
N ILE A 74 5.17 4.53 11.70
CA ILE A 74 6.07 3.36 11.66
C ILE A 74 5.83 2.46 12.87
N GLY A 75 5.67 3.06 14.06
CA GLY A 75 5.31 2.34 15.28
C GLY A 75 3.97 1.61 15.15
N PHE A 76 2.95 2.29 14.62
CA PHE A 76 1.64 1.71 14.36
C PHE A 76 1.71 0.50 13.40
N ILE A 77 2.44 0.62 12.30
CA ILE A 77 2.58 -0.48 11.33
C ILE A 77 3.28 -1.68 11.98
N ARG A 78 4.36 -1.45 12.73
CA ARG A 78 5.09 -2.53 13.40
C ARG A 78 4.28 -3.26 14.45
N GLU A 79 3.43 -2.53 15.16
CA GLU A 79 2.59 -3.08 16.22
C GLU A 79 1.39 -3.85 15.67
N HIS A 80 0.69 -3.29 14.69
CA HIS A 80 -0.58 -3.83 14.18
C HIS A 80 -0.44 -4.67 12.92
N TYR A 81 0.64 -4.48 12.16
CA TYR A 81 0.92 -5.16 10.90
C TYR A 81 2.36 -5.68 10.85
N PRO A 82 2.73 -6.65 11.72
CA PRO A 82 4.11 -7.13 11.84
C PRO A 82 4.62 -7.84 10.57
N ASP A 83 3.72 -8.32 9.72
CA ASP A 83 4.05 -9.01 8.47
C ASP A 83 4.43 -8.06 7.31
N VAL A 84 4.23 -6.76 7.49
CA VAL A 84 4.59 -5.76 6.48
C VAL A 84 6.11 -5.65 6.37
N ILE A 85 6.60 -5.78 5.14
CA ILE A 85 8.02 -5.67 4.82
C ILE A 85 8.38 -4.19 4.64
N PHE A 86 9.44 -3.74 5.34
CA PHE A 86 9.95 -2.38 5.24
C PHE A 86 11.03 -2.32 4.18
N ASP A 87 10.72 -1.68 3.05
CA ASP A 87 11.67 -1.46 1.97
C ASP A 87 12.40 -0.12 2.16
N VAL A 88 13.71 -0.18 2.31
CA VAL A 88 14.56 1.00 2.48
C VAL A 88 15.28 1.28 1.16
N PRO A 89 14.99 2.42 0.49
CA PRO A 89 15.68 2.76 -0.75
C PRO A 89 17.16 3.05 -0.47
N ARG A 90 18.04 2.49 -1.31
CA ARG A 90 19.50 2.61 -1.19
C ARG A 90 20.11 3.05 -2.50
N ASP A 91 21.17 3.84 -2.41
CA ASP A 91 21.99 4.21 -3.55
C ASP A 91 22.91 3.07 -4.01
N LYS A 92 23.65 3.29 -5.09
CA LYS A 92 24.63 2.32 -5.61
C LYS A 92 25.74 1.98 -4.62
N GLY A 93 26.02 2.86 -3.67
CA GLY A 93 26.98 2.67 -2.58
C GLY A 93 26.40 2.00 -1.34
N GLY A 94 25.11 1.63 -1.36
CA GLY A 94 24.42 0.98 -0.25
C GLY A 94 23.96 1.92 0.87
N ARG A 95 24.08 3.24 0.69
CA ARG A 95 23.58 4.24 1.64
C ARG A 95 22.08 4.47 1.44
N GLN A 96 21.37 4.65 2.55
CA GLN A 96 19.95 4.95 2.49
C GLN A 96 19.69 6.28 1.77
N ILE A 97 18.79 6.25 0.80
CA ILE A 97 18.27 7.44 0.15
C ILE A 97 17.19 8.03 1.06
N THR A 98 17.35 9.29 1.44
CA THR A 98 16.38 10.03 2.26
C THR A 98 15.87 11.24 1.49
N MET A 99 14.74 11.80 1.94
CA MET A 99 14.24 13.05 1.35
C MET A 99 15.30 14.16 1.43
N TRP A 100 16.04 14.23 2.51
CA TRP A 100 17.10 15.21 2.72
C TRP A 100 18.26 15.05 1.74
N SER A 101 18.69 13.80 1.49
CA SER A 101 19.74 13.53 0.50
C SER A 101 19.28 13.88 -0.91
N LEU A 102 18.00 13.65 -1.24
CA LEU A 102 17.43 14.03 -2.54
C LEU A 102 17.31 15.54 -2.71
N ILE A 103 16.92 16.27 -1.67
CA ILE A 103 16.88 17.74 -1.70
C ILE A 103 18.28 18.31 -1.94
N GLN A 104 19.29 17.78 -1.27
CA GLN A 104 20.68 18.20 -1.50
C GLN A 104 21.13 17.92 -2.94
N ALA A 105 20.83 16.74 -3.47
CA ALA A 105 21.22 16.36 -4.82
C ALA A 105 20.52 17.18 -5.90
N ASN A 106 19.25 17.54 -5.70
CA ASN A 106 18.45 18.30 -6.67
C ASN A 106 18.52 19.83 -6.47
N GLY A 107 19.05 20.29 -5.34
CA GLY A 107 19.18 21.70 -5.00
C GLY A 107 17.87 22.41 -4.67
N MET A 108 16.75 21.70 -4.63
CA MET A 108 15.43 22.24 -4.33
C MET A 108 14.51 21.16 -3.77
N PRO A 109 13.52 21.52 -2.92
CA PRO A 109 12.48 20.59 -2.48
C PRO A 109 11.65 20.08 -3.67
N PRO A 110 11.00 18.89 -3.53
CA PRO A 110 10.10 18.38 -4.57
C PRO A 110 8.91 19.34 -4.74
N ILE A 111 8.54 19.56 -5.98
CA ILE A 111 7.39 20.38 -6.38
C ILE A 111 6.46 19.59 -7.27
N ARG A 112 5.27 20.14 -7.55
CA ARG A 112 4.24 19.46 -8.34
C ARG A 112 4.72 19.00 -9.72
N ILE A 113 5.64 19.74 -10.34
CA ILE A 113 6.18 19.43 -11.67
C ILE A 113 7.37 18.47 -11.57
N GLN A 114 8.16 18.56 -10.51
CA GLN A 114 9.32 17.70 -10.26
C GLN A 114 9.10 16.85 -9.02
N ARG A 115 8.49 15.68 -9.24
CA ARG A 115 8.13 14.72 -8.19
C ARG A 115 9.19 13.62 -8.01
N TYR A 116 10.44 14.00 -7.91
CA TYR A 116 11.51 13.01 -7.73
C TYR A 116 11.34 12.18 -6.45
N CYS A 117 10.67 12.72 -5.42
CA CYS A 117 10.35 11.96 -4.21
C CYS A 117 9.49 10.71 -4.49
N CYS A 118 8.54 10.79 -5.43
CA CYS A 118 7.73 9.64 -5.81
C CYS A 118 8.51 8.61 -6.64
N ALA A 119 9.47 9.07 -7.45
CA ALA A 119 10.28 8.18 -8.29
C ALA A 119 11.38 7.45 -7.49
N GLU A 120 11.96 8.11 -6.49
CA GLU A 120 13.14 7.61 -5.78
C GLU A 120 12.81 6.95 -4.43
N LEU A 121 11.69 7.34 -3.78
CA LEU A 121 11.34 6.87 -2.44
C LEU A 121 10.15 5.90 -2.41
N LYS A 122 9.44 5.71 -3.53
CA LYS A 122 8.24 4.85 -3.58
C LYS A 122 8.31 3.78 -4.63
#